data_d34ad8e4178e15f4e224853c44b5304a
#
_entry.id   d34ad8e4178e15f4e224853c44b5304a
#
_cell.length_a   1.000
_cell.length_b   1.000
_cell.length_c   1.000
_cell.angle_alpha   90.00
_cell.angle_beta   90.00
_cell.angle_gamma   90.00
#
_symmetry.space_group_name_H-M   'P 1'
#
loop_
_entity.id
_entity.type
_entity.pdbx_description
1 polymer ?
#
loop_
_entity_poly.entity_id
_entity_poly.type
_entity_poly.pdbx_seq_one_letter_code
_entity_poly.pdbx_strand_id
1 'polypeptide(L)'
;RRRFFWDFKGNNMKKYVFMRILRSLVSIFLVTTLIYTIIYTMVPRKLIFKQDTNYNKIATTADKRDNYENTVFERMGYIEYYDTKELQEKASSIDPSVTVDANDTNKAIYEKYIQQLGNGWTLGEFTESGQFYATREIPIFERVFKFYANLLDIDHTNKIQDPENP
;
A
#
# COMPACT_ATOMS: atom_id res chain seq x y z
N ARG A 1 1.33 8.51 61.38
CA ARG A 1 2.27 9.33 60.55
C ARG A 1 3.16 8.50 59.59
N ARG A 2 3.22 7.14 59.66
CA ARG A 2 4.12 6.32 58.81
C ARG A 2 3.49 5.86 57.48
N ARG A 3 2.18 5.95 57.27
CA ARG A 3 1.51 5.52 56.06
C ARG A 3 1.67 6.49 54.86
N PHE A 4 1.86 7.76 55.10
CA PHE A 4 1.98 8.80 54.07
C PHE A 4 3.30 8.77 53.28
N PHE A 5 4.35 8.18 53.83
CA PHE A 5 5.69 8.16 53.22
C PHE A 5 5.88 7.02 52.21
N TRP A 6 5.10 5.96 52.31
CA TRP A 6 5.24 4.79 51.42
C TRP A 6 4.49 4.98 50.07
N ASP A 7 3.40 5.73 50.06
CA ASP A 7 2.64 5.99 48.83
C ASP A 7 3.38 6.91 47.85
N PHE A 8 4.20 7.84 48.38
CA PHE A 8 4.96 8.75 47.55
C PHE A 8 6.15 8.05 46.82
N LYS A 9 6.76 7.05 47.42
CA LYS A 9 7.84 6.26 46.82
C LYS A 9 7.32 5.30 45.73
N GLY A 10 6.15 4.73 45.92
CA GLY A 10 5.52 3.81 44.97
C GLY A 10 5.10 4.50 43.68
N ASN A 11 4.63 5.73 43.77
CA ASN A 11 4.17 6.49 42.60
C ASN A 11 5.35 6.95 41.73
N ASN A 12 6.48 7.29 42.31
CA ASN A 12 7.71 7.64 41.59
C ASN A 12 8.34 6.43 40.91
N MET A 13 8.31 5.24 41.51
CA MET A 13 8.80 4.01 40.89
C MET A 13 7.94 3.61 39.68
N LYS A 14 6.62 3.67 39.79
CA LYS A 14 5.72 3.38 38.66
C LYS A 14 5.94 4.35 37.50
N LYS A 15 6.07 5.64 37.78
CA LYS A 15 6.37 6.67 36.82
C LYS A 15 7.74 6.42 36.13
N TYR A 16 8.75 6.05 36.90
CA TYR A 16 10.08 5.73 36.36
C TYR A 16 10.06 4.52 35.44
N VAL A 17 9.42 3.42 35.84
CA VAL A 17 9.26 2.21 35.05
C VAL A 17 8.47 2.52 33.77
N PHE A 18 7.36 3.24 33.88
CA PHE A 18 6.55 3.65 32.72
C PHE A 18 7.36 4.48 31.71
N MET A 19 8.10 5.48 32.18
CA MET A 19 8.96 6.31 31.31
C MET A 19 10.09 5.52 30.66
N ARG A 20 10.62 4.50 31.33
CA ARG A 20 11.63 3.61 30.76
C ARG A 20 11.04 2.74 29.65
N ILE A 21 9.87 2.16 29.86
CA ILE A 21 9.15 1.38 28.85
C ILE A 21 8.79 2.28 27.65
N LEU A 22 8.24 3.46 27.90
CA LEU A 22 7.88 4.41 26.84
C LEU A 22 9.09 4.79 25.99
N ARG A 23 10.24 5.09 26.62
CA ARG A 23 11.48 5.41 25.90
C ARG A 23 11.97 4.23 25.06
N SER A 24 11.86 3.00 25.58
CA SER A 24 12.20 1.79 24.84
C SER A 24 11.30 1.59 23.62
N LEU A 25 9.99 1.79 23.77
CA LEU A 25 9.03 1.70 22.66
C LEU A 25 9.32 2.74 21.57
N VAL A 26 9.58 3.98 21.96
CA VAL A 26 9.96 5.05 21.01
C VAL A 26 11.24 4.70 20.27
N SER A 27 12.25 4.15 20.97
CA SER A 27 13.51 3.73 20.34
C SER A 27 13.29 2.60 19.33
N ILE A 28 12.49 1.59 19.67
CA ILE A 28 12.14 0.49 18.75
C ILE A 28 11.42 1.05 17.53
N PHE A 29 10.43 1.93 17.74
CA PHE A 29 9.70 2.57 16.66
C PHE A 29 10.62 3.31 15.68
N LEU A 30 11.53 4.13 16.20
CA LEU A 30 12.48 4.89 15.38
C LEU A 30 13.40 3.97 14.57
N VAL A 31 13.98 2.95 15.21
CA VAL A 31 14.87 2.00 14.52
C VAL A 31 14.13 1.22 13.45
N THR A 32 12.95 0.72 13.76
CA THR A 32 12.13 -0.04 12.79
C THR A 32 11.73 0.83 11.60
N THR A 33 11.30 2.08 11.86
CA THR A 33 10.95 3.04 10.79
C THR A 33 12.16 3.34 9.90
N LEU A 34 13.34 3.50 10.49
CA LEU A 34 14.57 3.76 9.74
C LEU A 34 14.94 2.58 8.85
N ILE A 35 14.94 1.36 9.39
CA ILE A 35 15.23 0.13 8.63
C ILE A 35 14.23 -0.05 7.51
N TYR A 36 12.93 0.11 7.79
CA TYR A 36 11.87 0.04 6.80
C TYR A 36 12.11 1.03 5.65
N THR A 37 12.40 2.29 6.00
CA THR A 37 12.67 3.35 5.01
C THR A 37 13.86 3.01 4.13
N ILE A 38 14.97 2.51 4.71
CA ILE A 38 16.16 2.12 3.97
C ILE A 38 15.85 0.99 2.99
N ILE A 39 15.17 -0.06 3.45
CA ILE A 39 14.81 -1.20 2.58
C ILE A 39 13.97 -0.72 1.41
N TYR A 40 12.93 0.08 1.66
CA TYR A 40 12.01 0.54 0.61
C TYR A 40 12.62 1.55 -0.37
N THR A 41 13.66 2.29 0.03
CA THR A 41 14.33 3.26 -0.86
C THR A 41 15.50 2.65 -1.62
N MET A 42 16.24 1.74 -1.00
CA MET A 42 17.48 1.22 -1.59
C MET A 42 17.29 -0.06 -2.42
N VAL A 43 16.26 -0.85 -2.12
CA VAL A 43 16.02 -2.09 -2.87
C VAL A 43 15.24 -1.78 -4.15
N PRO A 44 15.80 -2.04 -5.33
CA PRO A 44 15.07 -1.87 -6.59
C PRO A 44 13.84 -2.76 -6.63
N ARG A 45 12.67 -2.17 -6.81
CA ARG A 45 11.37 -2.88 -6.82
C ARG A 45 11.35 -4.05 -7.82
N LYS A 46 11.99 -3.89 -8.97
CA LYS A 46 12.06 -4.93 -10.01
C LYS A 46 12.89 -6.17 -9.64
N LEU A 47 13.67 -6.12 -8.55
CA LEU A 47 14.39 -7.31 -8.05
C LEU A 47 13.46 -8.45 -7.63
N ILE A 48 12.23 -8.13 -7.23
CA ILE A 48 11.21 -9.09 -6.80
C ILE A 48 10.90 -10.07 -7.94
N PHE A 49 10.90 -9.60 -9.18
CA PHE A 49 10.53 -10.40 -10.35
C PHE A 49 11.66 -11.32 -10.85
N LYS A 50 12.91 -11.14 -10.39
CA LYS A 50 14.04 -11.99 -10.83
C LYS A 50 13.84 -13.48 -10.50
N GLN A 51 13.17 -13.79 -9.41
CA GLN A 51 12.92 -15.16 -8.95
C GLN A 51 11.46 -15.58 -9.10
N ASP A 52 10.62 -14.72 -9.67
CA ASP A 52 9.21 -15.01 -9.86
C ASP A 52 8.98 -15.86 -11.10
N THR A 53 8.69 -17.14 -10.88
CA THR A 53 8.40 -18.09 -11.96
C THR A 53 7.13 -17.76 -12.72
N ASN A 54 6.17 -17.10 -12.08
CA ASN A 54 4.92 -16.66 -12.71
C ASN A 54 5.15 -15.47 -13.63
N TYR A 55 5.99 -14.54 -13.23
CA TYR A 55 6.36 -13.40 -14.06
C TYR A 55 6.89 -13.84 -15.43
N ASN A 56 7.79 -14.82 -15.45
CA ASN A 56 8.36 -15.34 -16.69
C ASN A 56 7.37 -16.10 -17.58
N LYS A 57 6.30 -16.64 -17.00
CA LYS A 57 5.26 -17.38 -17.74
C LYS A 57 4.16 -16.46 -18.27
N ILE A 58 3.76 -15.45 -17.51
CA ILE A 58 2.62 -14.56 -17.81
C ILE A 58 3.07 -13.40 -18.67
N ALA A 59 4.29 -12.93 -18.50
CA ALA A 59 4.84 -11.75 -19.18
C ALA A 59 5.20 -12.03 -20.65
N THR A 60 4.24 -12.55 -21.42
CA THR A 60 4.42 -12.84 -22.86
C THR A 60 4.36 -11.60 -23.73
N THR A 61 3.67 -10.56 -23.29
CA THR A 61 3.53 -9.26 -23.95
C THR A 61 3.94 -8.15 -22.99
N ALA A 62 4.26 -6.95 -23.52
CA ALA A 62 4.62 -5.81 -22.69
C ALA A 62 3.48 -5.45 -21.73
N ASP A 63 2.27 -5.37 -22.22
CA ASP A 63 1.09 -5.00 -21.45
C ASP A 63 0.79 -5.98 -20.32
N LYS A 64 0.90 -7.29 -20.57
CA LYS A 64 0.73 -8.32 -19.53
C LYS A 64 1.80 -8.22 -18.45
N ARG A 65 3.01 -7.86 -18.85
CA ARG A 65 4.11 -7.63 -17.93
C ARG A 65 3.84 -6.44 -17.03
N ASP A 66 3.48 -5.31 -17.63
CA ASP A 66 3.20 -4.07 -16.91
C ASP A 66 1.99 -4.23 -15.96
N ASN A 67 0.94 -4.90 -16.42
CA ASN A 67 -0.22 -5.21 -15.59
C ASN A 67 0.16 -6.11 -14.39
N TYR A 68 0.95 -7.15 -14.63
CA TYR A 68 1.43 -8.02 -13.55
C TYR A 68 2.33 -7.28 -12.57
N GLU A 69 3.28 -6.47 -13.05
CA GLU A 69 4.14 -5.64 -12.20
C GLU A 69 3.30 -4.70 -11.32
N ASN A 70 2.34 -4.00 -11.90
CA ASN A 70 1.44 -3.09 -11.18
C ASN A 70 0.61 -3.81 -10.11
N THR A 71 0.01 -4.96 -10.45
CA THR A 71 -0.76 -5.78 -9.51
C THR A 71 0.10 -6.25 -8.33
N VAL A 72 1.34 -6.66 -8.59
CA VAL A 72 2.26 -7.07 -7.52
C VAL A 72 2.68 -5.88 -6.66
N PHE A 73 2.97 -4.73 -7.27
CA PHE A 73 3.32 -3.51 -6.54
C PHE A 73 2.16 -3.00 -5.67
N GLU A 74 0.92 -3.11 -6.14
CA GLU A 74 -0.27 -2.81 -5.37
C GLU A 74 -0.39 -3.74 -4.16
N ARG A 75 -0.30 -5.06 -4.36
CA ARG A 75 -0.34 -6.06 -3.28
C ARG A 75 0.73 -5.82 -2.21
N MET A 76 1.89 -5.33 -2.62
CA MET A 76 2.98 -4.96 -1.72
C MET A 76 2.83 -3.57 -1.10
N GLY A 77 1.78 -2.82 -1.46
CA GLY A 77 1.53 -1.49 -0.93
C GLY A 77 2.50 -0.42 -1.42
N TYR A 78 3.11 -0.62 -2.59
CA TYR A 78 3.94 0.41 -3.22
C TYR A 78 3.13 1.46 -3.94
N ILE A 79 2.05 1.03 -4.61
CA ILE A 79 1.15 1.86 -5.39
C ILE A 79 -0.29 1.50 -5.06
N GLU A 80 -1.20 2.40 -5.38
CA GLU A 80 -2.59 2.07 -5.66
C GLU A 80 -2.73 1.94 -7.17
N TYR A 81 -3.49 0.96 -7.62
CA TYR A 81 -3.59 0.60 -9.01
C TYR A 81 -5.06 0.36 -9.39
N TYR A 82 -5.50 1.01 -10.45
CA TYR A 82 -6.75 0.71 -11.11
C TYR A 82 -6.41 0.15 -12.48
N ASP A 83 -6.77 -1.11 -12.70
CA ASP A 83 -6.67 -1.72 -14.03
C ASP A 83 -7.67 -1.07 -15.01
N THR A 84 -7.61 -1.44 -16.27
CA THR A 84 -8.47 -0.85 -17.30
C THR A 84 -9.96 -0.98 -16.95
N LYS A 85 -10.38 -2.13 -16.41
CA LYS A 85 -11.79 -2.38 -16.08
C LYS A 85 -12.23 -1.53 -14.89
N GLU A 86 -11.43 -1.54 -13.84
CA GLU A 86 -11.72 -0.76 -12.63
C GLU A 86 -11.72 0.74 -12.91
N LEU A 87 -10.78 1.21 -13.75
CA LEU A 87 -10.75 2.60 -14.19
C LEU A 87 -12.03 2.98 -14.98
N GLN A 88 -12.48 2.11 -15.89
CA GLN A 88 -13.72 2.29 -16.64
C GLN A 88 -14.94 2.34 -15.71
N GLU A 89 -15.06 1.40 -14.78
CA GLU A 89 -16.16 1.35 -13.83
C GLU A 89 -16.21 2.61 -12.96
N LYS A 90 -15.07 3.05 -12.45
CA LYS A 90 -14.99 4.25 -11.62
C LYS A 90 -15.26 5.54 -12.41
N ALA A 91 -14.73 5.64 -13.62
CA ALA A 91 -14.98 6.80 -14.47
C ALA A 91 -16.45 6.84 -14.94
N SER A 92 -17.08 5.70 -15.24
CA SER A 92 -18.49 5.62 -15.64
C SER A 92 -19.45 6.07 -14.53
N SER A 93 -19.05 5.93 -13.28
CA SER A 93 -19.85 6.43 -12.14
C SER A 93 -19.95 7.97 -12.09
N ILE A 94 -18.99 8.66 -12.72
CA ILE A 94 -18.94 10.13 -12.78
C ILE A 94 -19.45 10.64 -14.13
N ASP A 95 -19.09 9.96 -15.21
CA ASP A 95 -19.52 10.31 -16.58
C ASP A 95 -20.07 9.06 -17.29
N PRO A 96 -21.40 8.94 -17.43
CA PRO A 96 -22.04 7.80 -18.10
C PRO A 96 -21.70 7.65 -19.59
N SER A 97 -21.00 8.62 -20.19
CA SER A 97 -20.56 8.56 -21.60
C SER A 97 -19.34 7.66 -21.80
N VAL A 98 -18.74 7.13 -20.74
CA VAL A 98 -17.68 6.13 -20.82
C VAL A 98 -18.23 4.88 -21.50
N THR A 99 -17.79 4.63 -22.70
CA THR A 99 -18.10 3.40 -23.45
C THR A 99 -16.98 2.40 -23.27
N VAL A 100 -17.35 1.15 -22.96
CA VAL A 100 -16.40 0.02 -22.93
C VAL A 100 -16.11 -0.36 -24.38
N ASP A 101 -15.10 0.27 -24.97
CA ASP A 101 -14.74 0.02 -26.37
C ASP A 101 -13.31 -0.53 -26.47
N ALA A 102 -13.05 -1.37 -27.47
CA ALA A 102 -11.73 -1.96 -27.72
C ALA A 102 -10.67 -0.90 -28.11
N ASN A 103 -11.12 0.21 -28.70
CA ASN A 103 -10.31 1.40 -28.96
C ASN A 103 -10.65 2.44 -27.91
N ASP A 104 -9.91 2.47 -26.82
CA ASP A 104 -10.23 3.28 -25.66
C ASP A 104 -10.20 4.80 -25.99
N THR A 105 -11.32 5.30 -26.50
CA THR A 105 -11.52 6.73 -26.86
C THR A 105 -11.77 7.61 -25.62
N ASN A 106 -11.78 7.02 -24.43
CA ASN A 106 -12.21 7.66 -23.20
C ASN A 106 -11.08 8.47 -22.50
N LYS A 107 -9.92 8.65 -23.13
CA LYS A 107 -8.75 9.30 -22.54
C LYS A 107 -9.09 10.61 -21.83
N ALA A 108 -9.84 11.50 -22.48
CA ALA A 108 -10.21 12.79 -21.91
C ALA A 108 -11.07 12.65 -20.64
N ILE A 109 -11.92 11.63 -20.58
CA ILE A 109 -12.77 11.35 -19.42
C ILE A 109 -11.92 10.81 -18.27
N TYR A 110 -10.98 9.90 -18.56
CA TYR A 110 -10.03 9.40 -17.56
C TYR A 110 -9.13 10.49 -17.01
N GLU A 111 -8.60 11.38 -17.87
CA GLU A 111 -7.82 12.53 -17.42
C GLU A 111 -8.61 13.43 -16.46
N LYS A 112 -9.87 13.72 -16.80
CA LYS A 112 -10.77 14.46 -15.93
C LYS A 112 -11.03 13.75 -14.60
N TYR A 113 -11.26 12.45 -14.64
CA TYR A 113 -11.44 11.63 -13.44
C TYR A 113 -10.20 11.66 -12.55
N ILE A 114 -9.01 11.45 -13.13
CA ILE A 114 -7.72 11.49 -12.41
C ILE A 114 -7.47 12.87 -11.78
N GLN A 115 -7.81 13.94 -12.48
CA GLN A 115 -7.71 15.29 -11.93
C GLN A 115 -8.64 15.51 -10.72
N GLN A 116 -9.84 14.93 -10.73
CA GLN A 116 -10.77 14.98 -9.59
C GLN A 116 -10.28 14.17 -8.40
N LEU A 117 -9.64 13.02 -8.62
CA LEU A 117 -9.03 12.22 -7.56
C LEU A 117 -7.88 12.98 -6.87
N GLY A 118 -7.13 13.81 -7.61
CA GLY A 118 -5.96 14.50 -7.08
C GLY A 118 -4.91 13.54 -6.50
N ASN A 119 -4.24 13.96 -5.45
CA ASN A 119 -3.36 13.10 -4.60
C ASN A 119 -2.28 12.29 -5.34
N GLY A 120 -1.75 12.78 -6.47
CA GLY A 120 -0.65 12.12 -7.17
C GLY A 120 -1.05 10.93 -8.03
N TRP A 121 -2.33 10.79 -8.37
CA TRP A 121 -2.76 9.84 -9.37
C TRP A 121 -2.24 10.21 -10.76
N THR A 122 -1.81 9.22 -11.52
CA THR A 122 -1.31 9.36 -12.89
C THR A 122 -2.01 8.36 -13.80
N LEU A 123 -2.32 8.81 -15.02
CA LEU A 123 -2.85 7.98 -16.07
C LEU A 123 -1.70 7.35 -16.84
N GLY A 124 -1.70 6.03 -16.97
CA GLY A 124 -0.79 5.27 -17.81
C GLY A 124 -1.51 4.69 -19.01
N GLU A 125 -0.76 4.35 -20.05
CA GLU A 125 -1.26 3.75 -21.29
C GLU A 125 -0.42 2.50 -21.60
N PHE A 126 -1.07 1.39 -21.84
CA PHE A 126 -0.44 0.15 -22.28
C PHE A 126 0.05 0.26 -23.73
N THR A 127 1.30 -0.12 -23.95
CA THR A 127 1.99 0.15 -25.22
C THR A 127 1.43 -0.65 -26.40
N GLU A 128 0.95 -1.87 -26.16
CA GLU A 128 0.48 -2.76 -27.23
C GLU A 128 -1.01 -2.61 -27.48
N SER A 129 -1.82 -2.51 -26.43
CA SER A 129 -3.29 -2.43 -26.53
C SER A 129 -3.82 -1.01 -26.62
N GLY A 130 -3.05 0.00 -26.21
CA GLY A 130 -3.51 1.38 -26.10
C GLY A 130 -4.56 1.60 -25.01
N GLN A 131 -4.79 0.60 -24.16
CA GLN A 131 -5.72 0.70 -23.03
C GLN A 131 -5.12 1.52 -21.90
N PHE A 132 -5.98 2.17 -21.11
CA PHE A 132 -5.55 3.02 -20.01
C PHE A 132 -5.66 2.32 -18.66
N TYR A 133 -4.77 2.70 -17.75
CA TYR A 133 -4.79 2.32 -16.34
C TYR A 133 -4.42 3.52 -15.49
N ALA A 134 -4.67 3.47 -14.19
CA ALA A 134 -4.30 4.53 -13.28
C ALA A 134 -3.43 4.02 -12.14
N THR A 135 -2.43 4.79 -11.76
CA THR A 135 -1.55 4.47 -10.64
C THR A 135 -1.34 5.68 -9.73
N ARG A 136 -1.17 5.41 -8.44
CA ARG A 136 -0.74 6.39 -7.44
C ARG A 136 0.37 5.81 -6.61
N GLU A 137 1.50 6.49 -6.55
CA GLU A 137 2.57 6.14 -5.63
C GLU A 137 2.11 6.40 -4.19
N ILE A 138 2.21 5.37 -3.33
CA ILE A 138 1.92 5.52 -1.91
C ILE A 138 3.13 6.12 -1.20
N PRO A 139 3.02 7.31 -0.58
CA PRO A 139 4.13 7.94 0.12
C PRO A 139 4.68 7.05 1.25
N ILE A 140 5.98 7.14 1.50
CA ILE A 140 6.66 6.32 2.53
C ILE A 140 6.00 6.44 3.91
N PHE A 141 5.55 7.64 4.28
CA PHE A 141 4.87 7.86 5.56
C PHE A 141 3.55 7.08 5.64
N GLU A 142 2.75 7.08 4.57
CA GLU A 142 1.49 6.33 4.51
C GLU A 142 1.75 4.83 4.63
N ARG A 143 2.81 4.32 3.98
CA ARG A 143 3.22 2.90 4.09
C ARG A 143 3.66 2.54 5.50
N VAL A 144 4.45 3.39 6.14
CA VAL A 144 4.89 3.20 7.53
C VAL A 144 3.68 3.15 8.45
N PHE A 145 2.71 4.07 8.27
CA PHE A 145 1.47 4.05 9.05
C PHE A 145 0.66 2.77 8.82
N LYS A 146 0.47 2.36 7.56
CA LYS A 146 -0.22 1.10 7.22
C LYS A 146 0.49 -0.12 7.83
N PHE A 147 1.83 -0.13 7.78
CA PHE A 147 2.62 -1.20 8.42
C PHE A 147 2.34 -1.29 9.93
N TYR A 148 2.37 -0.17 10.65
CA TYR A 148 2.09 -0.20 12.08
C TYR A 148 0.62 -0.46 12.40
N ALA A 149 -0.30 0.03 11.60
CA ALA A 149 -1.72 -0.29 11.74
C ALA A 149 -1.95 -1.80 11.61
N ASN A 150 -1.36 -2.43 10.59
CA ASN A 150 -1.44 -3.88 10.39
C ASN A 150 -0.73 -4.68 11.49
N LEU A 151 0.36 -4.16 12.06
CA LEU A 151 1.06 -4.79 13.18
C LEU A 151 0.24 -4.76 14.47
N LEU A 152 -0.55 -3.70 14.67
CA LEU A 152 -1.39 -3.52 15.85
C LEU A 152 -2.79 -4.11 15.66
N ASP A 153 -3.19 -4.41 14.44
CA ASP A 153 -4.44 -5.05 14.12
C ASP A 153 -4.34 -6.56 14.39
N ILE A 154 -4.84 -6.95 15.55
CA ILE A 154 -4.83 -8.35 16.00
C ILE A 154 -5.87 -9.20 15.24
N ASP A 155 -6.87 -8.54 14.64
CA ASP A 155 -7.95 -9.19 13.88
C ASP A 155 -7.70 -9.07 12.36
N HIS A 156 -6.60 -9.67 11.89
CA HIS A 156 -6.28 -9.67 10.47
C HIS A 156 -7.39 -10.33 9.65
N THR A 157 -7.97 -9.59 8.74
CA THR A 157 -8.89 -10.05 7.70
C THR A 157 -8.25 -11.09 6.75
N ASN A 158 -6.94 -11.25 6.76
CA ASN A 158 -6.20 -12.31 6.08
C ASN A 158 -6.17 -13.59 6.93
N LYS A 159 -7.32 -14.05 7.39
CA LYS A 159 -7.45 -15.44 7.80
C LYS A 159 -7.20 -16.27 6.54
N ILE A 160 -6.14 -17.09 6.58
CA ILE A 160 -5.96 -18.17 5.62
C ILE A 160 -7.26 -18.97 5.73
N GLN A 161 -8.15 -18.82 4.77
CA GLN A 161 -9.32 -19.68 4.68
C GLN A 161 -8.76 -21.07 4.40
N ASP A 162 -8.87 -21.94 5.38
CA ASP A 162 -8.56 -23.34 5.20
C ASP A 162 -9.52 -23.86 4.12
N PRO A 163 -9.02 -24.31 2.96
CA PRO A 163 -9.89 -24.78 1.87
C PRO A 163 -10.75 -25.98 2.28
N GLU A 164 -10.46 -26.63 3.41
CA GLU A 164 -11.23 -27.76 3.93
C GLU A 164 -12.34 -27.34 4.94
N ASN A 165 -12.42 -26.05 5.31
CA ASN A 165 -13.43 -25.57 6.26
C ASN A 165 -13.93 -24.16 5.85
N PRO A 166 -14.90 -24.06 4.87
CA PRO A 166 -15.46 -22.81 4.38
C PRO A 166 -16.31 -22.04 5.43
#